data_d77ffcc2595687f63c7784e379df5899
#
_entry.id   d77ffcc2595687f63c7784e379df5899
#
_cell.length_a   1.000
_cell.length_b   1.000
_cell.length_c   1.000
_cell.angle_alpha   90.00
_cell.angle_beta   90.00
_cell.angle_gamma   90.00
#
_symmetry.space_group_name_H-M   'P 1'
#
loop_
_entity.id
_entity.type
_entity.pdbx_description
1 polymer ?
#
loop_
_entity_poly.entity_id
_entity_poly.type
_entity_poly.pdbx_seq_one_letter_code
_entity_poly.pdbx_strand_id
1 'polypeptide(L)'
;MAMLINGKWDPDAKGTTAPDGSFVRAASPFRNQISPPGEGQFPAEAERYNLIVSYACPWAHRTLIYRAILNLEDVIDVSVVHPISYPNGWTFEKYDSVANKTNLDISFLRELYLHQDSKFTGKVTVPTLWDKKTKNIVNNESSEIIRMLDGPFCKLKGNKEHRMTSNYPQADIEKMNALTYKGINNCVYRVGFAASQSAYQESVERLFSTLDYLENILEDKNFLLGDEPCEADWRLFPTLVRFDTVYYYHFKCNFKKLSSYVNISSYLDRLINIPKVAETINNNHIVDHYYLSHQEINPFGIIPIGVQKLLSN
;
A
#
# COMPACT_ATOMS: atom_id res chain seq x y z
N MET A 1 -4.16 1.23 17.60
CA MET A 1 -4.68 1.18 16.21
C MET A 1 -6.00 0.40 16.18
N ALA A 2 -7.03 0.97 15.59
CA ALA A 2 -8.38 0.43 15.53
C ALA A 2 -8.50 -0.95 14.86
N MET A 3 -9.40 -1.81 15.35
CA MET A 3 -9.71 -3.12 14.78
C MET A 3 -11.09 -3.64 15.20
N LEU A 4 -11.56 -4.68 14.55
CA LEU A 4 -12.71 -5.47 15.02
C LEU A 4 -12.27 -6.49 16.07
N ILE A 5 -13.07 -6.68 17.12
CA ILE A 5 -12.91 -7.70 18.15
C ILE A 5 -14.26 -8.40 18.34
N ASN A 6 -14.35 -9.67 17.95
CA ASN A 6 -15.61 -10.43 17.96
C ASN A 6 -16.77 -9.67 17.29
N GLY A 7 -16.51 -9.07 16.12
CA GLY A 7 -17.47 -8.31 15.35
C GLY A 7 -17.75 -6.89 15.85
N LYS A 8 -17.15 -6.44 16.94
CA LYS A 8 -17.31 -5.10 17.48
C LYS A 8 -16.10 -4.23 17.15
N TRP A 9 -16.36 -2.99 16.71
CA TRP A 9 -15.31 -2.04 16.42
C TRP A 9 -14.72 -1.47 17.71
N ASP A 10 -13.40 -1.52 17.83
CA ASP A 10 -12.62 -0.91 18.90
C ASP A 10 -11.58 0.06 18.29
N PRO A 11 -11.78 1.39 18.42
CA PRO A 11 -10.86 2.38 17.88
C PRO A 11 -9.51 2.41 18.62
N ASP A 12 -9.46 1.97 19.86
CA ASP A 12 -8.30 2.06 20.74
C ASP A 12 -7.63 0.69 21.00
N ALA A 13 -7.99 -0.30 20.19
CA ALA A 13 -7.46 -1.66 20.33
C ALA A 13 -5.93 -1.68 20.33
N LYS A 14 -5.38 -2.47 21.26
CA LYS A 14 -3.93 -2.73 21.39
C LYS A 14 -3.57 -4.01 20.63
N GLY A 15 -2.31 -4.22 20.29
CA GLY A 15 -1.87 -5.48 19.67
C GLY A 15 -0.94 -5.34 18.48
N THR A 16 -0.38 -4.14 18.30
CA THR A 16 0.63 -3.87 17.24
C THR A 16 2.01 -3.59 17.79
N THR A 17 2.19 -3.74 19.11
CA THR A 17 3.47 -3.49 19.79
C THR A 17 3.91 -4.77 20.50
N ALA A 18 5.11 -5.24 20.21
CA ALA A 18 5.75 -6.36 20.90
C ALA A 18 6.28 -5.92 22.28
N PRO A 19 6.64 -6.85 23.19
CA PRO A 19 7.16 -6.52 24.52
C PRO A 19 8.42 -5.63 24.51
N ASP A 20 9.24 -5.71 23.46
CA ASP A 20 10.44 -4.88 23.27
C ASP A 20 10.13 -3.47 22.74
N GLY A 21 8.86 -3.15 22.48
CA GLY A 21 8.39 -1.89 21.92
C GLY A 21 8.43 -1.84 20.38
N SER A 22 8.76 -2.92 19.70
CA SER A 22 8.76 -2.95 18.24
C SER A 22 7.35 -3.09 17.67
N PHE A 23 7.13 -2.49 16.48
CA PHE A 23 5.88 -2.62 15.75
C PHE A 23 5.73 -4.02 15.12
N VAL A 24 4.58 -4.63 15.30
CA VAL A 24 4.19 -5.92 14.71
C VAL A 24 3.06 -5.73 13.69
N ARG A 25 3.28 -6.21 12.48
CA ARG A 25 2.25 -6.23 11.43
C ARG A 25 1.55 -7.59 11.40
N ALA A 26 0.24 -7.59 11.58
CA ALA A 26 -0.57 -8.79 11.40
C ALA A 26 -0.60 -9.22 9.92
N ALA A 27 -0.68 -10.52 9.69
CA ALA A 27 -0.87 -11.06 8.34
C ALA A 27 -2.28 -10.75 7.81
N SER A 28 -2.38 -10.61 6.49
CA SER A 28 -3.65 -10.46 5.78
C SER A 28 -4.46 -11.76 5.84
N PRO A 29 -5.72 -11.76 6.34
CA PRO A 29 -6.48 -13.00 6.56
C PRO A 29 -7.15 -13.56 5.31
N PHE A 30 -7.45 -12.74 4.30
CA PHE A 30 -8.11 -13.17 3.07
C PHE A 30 -7.10 -13.39 1.97
N ARG A 31 -6.94 -14.65 1.50
CA ARG A 31 -5.86 -15.07 0.60
C ARG A 31 -6.33 -15.93 -0.58
N ASN A 32 -7.62 -15.85 -0.95
CA ASN A 32 -8.10 -16.50 -2.16
C ASN A 32 -7.48 -15.88 -3.42
N GLN A 33 -7.45 -16.64 -4.49
CA GLN A 33 -6.81 -16.24 -5.75
C GLN A 33 -7.85 -16.13 -6.86
N ILE A 34 -7.62 -15.20 -7.79
CA ILE A 34 -8.36 -15.12 -9.05
C ILE A 34 -7.84 -16.21 -9.99
N SER A 35 -8.78 -16.96 -10.58
CA SER A 35 -8.49 -18.01 -11.55
C SER A 35 -8.54 -17.44 -12.98
N PRO A 36 -8.02 -18.16 -13.99
CA PRO A 36 -8.24 -17.83 -15.39
C PRO A 36 -9.72 -17.66 -15.74
N PRO A 37 -10.06 -16.94 -16.82
CA PRO A 37 -11.46 -16.74 -17.24
C PRO A 37 -12.22 -18.06 -17.39
N GLY A 38 -13.38 -18.15 -16.73
CA GLY A 38 -14.25 -19.33 -16.78
C GLY A 38 -13.86 -20.50 -15.85
N GLU A 39 -12.81 -20.35 -15.06
CA GLU A 39 -12.30 -21.41 -14.18
C GLU A 39 -12.43 -21.06 -12.69
N GLY A 40 -12.58 -22.07 -11.84
CA GLY A 40 -12.53 -21.94 -10.38
C GLY A 40 -13.67 -21.14 -9.75
N GLN A 41 -13.50 -20.82 -8.47
CA GLN A 41 -14.49 -20.09 -7.66
C GLN A 41 -14.54 -18.59 -7.99
N PHE A 42 -13.36 -18.00 -8.24
CA PHE A 42 -13.19 -16.58 -8.53
C PHE A 42 -12.53 -16.39 -9.92
N PRO A 43 -13.23 -16.70 -11.04
CA PRO A 43 -12.67 -16.50 -12.38
C PRO A 43 -12.48 -15.02 -12.69
N ALA A 44 -11.43 -14.68 -13.44
CA ALA A 44 -11.29 -13.34 -14.00
C ALA A 44 -12.49 -13.04 -14.92
N GLU A 45 -13.23 -11.98 -14.60
CA GLU A 45 -14.45 -11.55 -15.30
C GLU A 45 -14.50 -10.02 -15.23
N ALA A 46 -14.75 -9.36 -16.36
CA ALA A 46 -14.83 -7.90 -16.42
C ALA A 46 -16.00 -7.38 -15.56
N GLU A 47 -15.79 -6.24 -14.91
CA GLU A 47 -16.78 -5.55 -14.07
C GLU A 47 -17.30 -6.35 -12.86
N ARG A 48 -16.82 -7.59 -12.64
CA ARG A 48 -17.21 -8.43 -11.50
C ARG A 48 -16.56 -7.97 -10.19
N TYR A 49 -15.32 -7.54 -10.26
CA TYR A 49 -14.53 -7.23 -9.07
C TYR A 49 -14.44 -5.74 -8.80
N ASN A 50 -14.36 -5.41 -7.52
CA ASN A 50 -14.11 -4.06 -7.03
C ASN A 50 -12.86 -4.05 -6.16
N LEU A 51 -11.91 -3.20 -6.49
CA LEU A 51 -10.70 -2.97 -5.72
C LEU A 51 -10.93 -1.79 -4.77
N ILE A 52 -10.99 -2.06 -3.47
CA ILE A 52 -11.23 -1.04 -2.45
C ILE A 52 -9.87 -0.56 -1.94
N VAL A 53 -9.63 0.74 -2.05
CA VAL A 53 -8.34 1.39 -1.77
C VAL A 53 -8.49 2.64 -0.93
N SER A 54 -7.41 3.03 -0.27
CA SER A 54 -7.14 4.41 0.14
C SER A 54 -5.98 4.92 -0.70
N TYR A 55 -6.10 6.10 -1.30
CA TYR A 55 -4.98 6.73 -2.01
C TYR A 55 -3.80 7.05 -1.09
N ALA A 56 -4.05 7.16 0.22
CA ALA A 56 -3.00 7.34 1.21
C ALA A 56 -2.16 6.07 1.43
N CYS A 57 -2.77 4.87 1.29
CA CYS A 57 -2.14 3.62 1.68
C CYS A 57 -1.09 3.15 0.66
N PRO A 58 0.20 2.98 1.03
CA PRO A 58 1.23 2.53 0.10
C PRO A 58 1.04 1.08 -0.37
N TRP A 59 0.36 0.25 0.41
CA TRP A 59 0.05 -1.12 0.02
C TRP A 59 -1.03 -1.15 -1.06
N ALA A 60 -2.09 -0.34 -0.92
CA ALA A 60 -3.12 -0.19 -1.93
C ALA A 60 -2.60 0.51 -3.20
N HIS A 61 -1.69 1.45 -3.06
CA HIS A 61 -1.08 2.16 -4.19
C HIS A 61 -0.39 1.20 -5.18
N ARG A 62 0.23 0.09 -4.71
CA ARG A 62 0.77 -0.95 -5.58
C ARG A 62 -0.26 -1.48 -6.57
N THR A 63 -1.47 -1.73 -6.08
CA THR A 63 -2.56 -2.28 -6.90
C THR A 63 -3.12 -1.27 -7.90
N LEU A 64 -3.12 0.01 -7.54
CA LEU A 64 -3.50 1.10 -8.45
C LEU A 64 -2.50 1.26 -9.58
N ILE A 65 -1.20 1.18 -9.30
CA ILE A 65 -0.13 1.24 -10.32
C ILE A 65 -0.31 0.11 -11.32
N TYR A 66 -0.46 -1.14 -10.85
CA TYR A 66 -0.67 -2.29 -11.74
C TYR A 66 -1.92 -2.14 -12.57
N ARG A 67 -3.04 -1.73 -11.98
CA ARG A 67 -4.30 -1.48 -12.69
C ARG A 67 -4.12 -0.45 -13.82
N ALA A 68 -3.38 0.63 -13.53
CA ALA A 68 -3.16 1.72 -14.49
C ALA A 68 -2.21 1.31 -15.63
N ILE A 69 -1.02 0.76 -15.31
CA ILE A 69 -0.01 0.37 -16.31
C ILE A 69 -0.53 -0.77 -17.21
N LEU A 70 -1.33 -1.68 -16.67
CA LEU A 70 -1.90 -2.82 -17.40
C LEU A 70 -3.20 -2.47 -18.13
N ASN A 71 -3.66 -1.22 -18.05
CA ASN A 71 -4.92 -0.73 -18.67
C ASN A 71 -6.16 -1.55 -18.26
N LEU A 72 -6.30 -1.81 -16.94
CA LEU A 72 -7.40 -2.61 -16.38
C LEU A 72 -8.56 -1.75 -15.85
N GLU A 73 -8.64 -0.47 -16.21
CA GLU A 73 -9.62 0.48 -15.68
C GLU A 73 -11.06 0.12 -16.06
N ASP A 74 -11.25 -0.50 -17.22
CA ASP A 74 -12.52 -1.02 -17.72
C ASP A 74 -12.85 -2.45 -17.24
N VAL A 75 -11.91 -3.11 -16.56
CA VAL A 75 -12.06 -4.50 -16.08
C VAL A 75 -12.38 -4.56 -14.58
N ILE A 76 -11.72 -3.71 -13.79
CA ILE A 76 -11.85 -3.71 -12.34
C ILE A 76 -12.20 -2.31 -11.84
N ASP A 77 -13.38 -2.20 -11.24
CA ASP A 77 -13.80 -0.97 -10.54
C ASP A 77 -12.91 -0.65 -9.34
N VAL A 78 -12.82 0.64 -9.02
CA VAL A 78 -12.17 1.10 -7.79
C VAL A 78 -13.17 1.80 -6.90
N SER A 79 -13.22 1.39 -5.63
CA SER A 79 -13.82 2.15 -4.53
C SER A 79 -12.70 2.84 -3.74
N VAL A 80 -12.90 4.09 -3.37
CA VAL A 80 -11.95 4.88 -2.61
C VAL A 80 -12.55 5.25 -1.27
N VAL A 81 -11.86 4.89 -0.18
CA VAL A 81 -12.29 5.25 1.18
C VAL A 81 -11.77 6.63 1.58
N HIS A 82 -12.41 7.23 2.58
CA HIS A 82 -12.03 8.51 3.16
C HIS A 82 -10.58 8.46 3.68
N PRO A 83 -9.76 9.50 3.46
CA PRO A 83 -8.36 9.50 3.91
C PRO A 83 -8.23 9.45 5.43
N ILE A 84 -9.07 10.16 6.17
CA ILE A 84 -9.00 10.19 7.64
C ILE A 84 -9.74 8.98 8.19
N SER A 85 -8.99 8.09 8.87
CA SER A 85 -9.50 6.80 9.34
C SER A 85 -9.78 6.73 10.85
N TYR A 86 -9.34 7.68 11.64
CA TYR A 86 -9.62 7.72 13.07
C TYR A 86 -10.84 8.60 13.37
N PRO A 87 -11.74 8.21 14.29
CA PRO A 87 -11.75 6.95 15.06
C PRO A 87 -12.49 5.79 14.38
N ASN A 88 -13.17 6.05 13.25
CA ASN A 88 -14.18 5.17 12.68
C ASN A 88 -13.63 4.08 11.74
N GLY A 89 -12.30 4.04 11.52
CA GLY A 89 -11.72 3.22 10.47
C GLY A 89 -12.01 3.79 9.08
N TRP A 90 -11.85 2.97 8.06
CA TRP A 90 -12.10 3.37 6.68
C TRP A 90 -13.60 3.56 6.43
N THR A 91 -14.00 4.77 6.00
CA THR A 91 -15.40 5.15 5.71
C THR A 91 -15.58 5.52 4.24
N PHE A 92 -16.84 5.57 3.80
CA PHE A 92 -17.25 6.11 2.51
C PHE A 92 -17.95 7.47 2.67
N GLU A 93 -17.69 8.16 3.77
CA GLU A 93 -18.18 9.54 3.99
C GLU A 93 -17.68 10.46 2.88
N LYS A 94 -18.45 11.52 2.61
CA LYS A 94 -18.18 12.45 1.51
C LYS A 94 -16.83 13.15 1.71
N TYR A 95 -15.94 12.96 0.76
CA TYR A 95 -14.65 13.63 0.62
C TYR A 95 -14.28 13.62 -0.88
N ASP A 96 -13.31 14.43 -1.28
CA ASP A 96 -12.85 14.41 -2.67
C ASP A 96 -12.35 13.02 -3.07
N SER A 97 -12.75 12.58 -4.25
CA SER A 97 -12.41 11.26 -4.83
C SER A 97 -12.94 10.03 -4.06
N VAL A 98 -13.68 10.19 -2.94
CA VAL A 98 -14.32 9.05 -2.24
C VAL A 98 -15.45 8.48 -3.09
N ALA A 99 -15.46 7.16 -3.27
CA ALA A 99 -16.48 6.47 -4.04
C ALA A 99 -16.71 5.06 -3.51
N ASN A 100 -17.98 4.63 -3.43
CA ASN A 100 -18.37 3.26 -3.14
C ASN A 100 -18.95 2.60 -4.41
N LYS A 101 -18.26 1.59 -4.94
CA LYS A 101 -18.70 0.77 -6.09
C LYS A 101 -18.79 -0.71 -5.72
N THR A 102 -19.02 -1.02 -4.46
CA THR A 102 -19.15 -2.40 -3.97
C THR A 102 -20.47 -3.07 -4.32
N ASN A 103 -21.45 -2.32 -4.82
CA ASN A 103 -22.85 -2.70 -4.99
C ASN A 103 -23.55 -3.04 -3.65
N LEU A 104 -23.04 -2.48 -2.55
CA LEU A 104 -23.67 -2.53 -1.22
C LEU A 104 -23.81 -1.11 -0.68
N ASP A 105 -24.92 -0.87 0.02
CA ASP A 105 -25.15 0.36 0.76
C ASP A 105 -24.46 0.26 2.13
N ILE A 106 -23.19 0.63 2.15
CA ILE A 106 -22.33 0.57 3.36
C ILE A 106 -21.67 1.91 3.59
N SER A 107 -21.56 2.29 4.85
CA SER A 107 -20.86 3.52 5.28
C SER A 107 -19.41 3.25 5.70
N PHE A 108 -19.08 2.02 6.09
CA PHE A 108 -17.78 1.63 6.61
C PHE A 108 -17.24 0.38 5.92
N LEU A 109 -15.95 0.37 5.59
CA LEU A 109 -15.31 -0.81 5.01
C LEU A 109 -15.43 -2.05 5.93
N ARG A 110 -15.46 -1.86 7.26
CA ARG A 110 -15.63 -2.97 8.22
C ARG A 110 -16.93 -3.77 8.01
N GLU A 111 -17.94 -3.19 7.38
CA GLU A 111 -19.21 -3.88 7.10
C GLU A 111 -19.02 -5.02 6.09
N LEU A 112 -18.07 -4.89 5.14
CA LEU A 112 -17.71 -6.00 4.26
C LEU A 112 -17.05 -7.16 5.02
N TYR A 113 -16.20 -6.85 5.99
CA TYR A 113 -15.56 -7.86 6.85
C TYR A 113 -16.59 -8.58 7.73
N LEU A 114 -17.54 -7.83 8.27
CA LEU A 114 -18.64 -8.38 9.06
C LEU A 114 -19.66 -9.16 8.21
N HIS A 115 -19.82 -8.78 6.94
CA HIS A 115 -20.62 -9.56 6.00
C HIS A 115 -19.98 -10.93 5.73
N GLN A 116 -18.65 -10.99 5.63
CA GLN A 116 -17.88 -12.23 5.46
C GLN A 116 -17.86 -13.10 6.72
N ASP A 117 -17.67 -12.47 7.89
CA ASP A 117 -17.67 -13.13 9.20
C ASP A 117 -18.18 -12.16 10.28
N SER A 118 -19.39 -12.39 10.76
CA SER A 118 -20.04 -11.53 11.77
C SER A 118 -19.30 -11.44 13.11
N LYS A 119 -18.36 -12.37 13.38
CA LYS A 119 -17.51 -12.40 14.58
C LYS A 119 -16.04 -12.10 14.26
N PHE A 120 -15.75 -11.51 13.09
CA PHE A 120 -14.39 -11.22 12.68
C PHE A 120 -13.60 -10.49 13.76
N THR A 121 -12.39 -10.96 13.99
CA THR A 121 -11.41 -10.30 14.85
C THR A 121 -10.14 -10.02 14.05
N GLY A 122 -9.81 -8.73 13.90
CA GLY A 122 -8.64 -8.32 13.12
C GLY A 122 -8.75 -6.91 12.60
N LYS A 123 -7.69 -6.47 11.91
CA LYS A 123 -7.65 -5.16 11.26
C LYS A 123 -8.45 -5.18 9.97
N VAL A 124 -9.18 -4.08 9.75
CA VAL A 124 -9.85 -3.79 8.48
C VAL A 124 -8.87 -2.99 7.62
N THR A 125 -8.39 -3.57 6.52
CA THR A 125 -7.26 -3.03 5.74
C THR A 125 -7.63 -2.78 4.28
N VAL A 126 -6.85 -1.93 3.64
CA VAL A 126 -6.82 -1.72 2.18
C VAL A 126 -5.40 -2.05 1.66
N PRO A 127 -5.26 -2.61 0.43
CA PRO A 127 -6.33 -2.91 -0.52
C PRO A 127 -7.20 -4.07 -0.06
N THR A 128 -8.44 -4.10 -0.54
CA THR A 128 -9.35 -5.25 -0.44
C THR A 128 -9.93 -5.53 -1.82
N LEU A 129 -9.74 -6.75 -2.33
CA LEU A 129 -10.36 -7.21 -3.56
C LEU A 129 -11.68 -7.88 -3.23
N TRP A 130 -12.78 -7.28 -3.71
CA TRP A 130 -14.15 -7.68 -3.44
C TRP A 130 -14.81 -8.26 -4.68
N ASP A 131 -15.46 -9.41 -4.56
CA ASP A 131 -16.30 -10.00 -5.60
C ASP A 131 -17.74 -9.53 -5.43
N LYS A 132 -18.22 -8.65 -6.31
CA LYS A 132 -19.60 -8.10 -6.29
C LYS A 132 -20.65 -9.17 -6.55
N LYS A 133 -20.30 -10.25 -7.26
CA LYS A 133 -21.22 -11.33 -7.66
C LYS A 133 -21.51 -12.30 -6.52
N THR A 134 -20.45 -12.75 -5.83
CA THR A 134 -20.58 -13.69 -4.71
C THR A 134 -20.65 -13.00 -3.36
N LYS A 135 -20.45 -11.68 -3.30
CA LYS A 135 -20.39 -10.86 -2.08
C LYS A 135 -19.37 -11.39 -1.09
N ASN A 136 -18.16 -11.66 -1.56
CA ASN A 136 -17.07 -12.16 -0.75
C ASN A 136 -15.81 -11.28 -0.90
N ILE A 137 -15.05 -11.15 0.17
CA ILE A 137 -13.68 -10.66 0.11
C ILE A 137 -12.82 -11.78 -0.47
N VAL A 138 -12.20 -11.53 -1.62
CA VAL A 138 -11.30 -12.49 -2.27
C VAL A 138 -9.94 -12.46 -1.62
N ASN A 139 -9.34 -11.27 -1.56
CA ASN A 139 -7.97 -11.11 -1.08
C ASN A 139 -7.73 -9.70 -0.53
N ASN A 140 -6.88 -9.56 0.49
CA ASN A 140 -6.44 -8.26 1.02
C ASN A 140 -4.92 -8.16 1.22
N GLU A 141 -4.15 -8.98 0.49
CA GLU A 141 -2.69 -8.93 0.45
C GLU A 141 -2.21 -8.29 -0.88
N SER A 142 -1.66 -7.10 -0.79
CA SER A 142 -1.26 -6.33 -1.98
C SER A 142 -0.29 -7.06 -2.89
N SER A 143 0.64 -7.82 -2.33
CA SER A 143 1.64 -8.58 -3.10
C SER A 143 1.04 -9.71 -3.93
N GLU A 144 -0.10 -10.24 -3.52
CA GLU A 144 -0.84 -11.25 -4.28
C GLU A 144 -1.79 -10.60 -5.29
N ILE A 145 -2.48 -9.52 -4.87
CA ILE A 145 -3.40 -8.80 -5.75
C ILE A 145 -2.67 -8.30 -7.00
N ILE A 146 -1.48 -7.72 -6.89
CA ILE A 146 -0.71 -7.26 -8.06
C ILE A 146 -0.39 -8.39 -9.03
N ARG A 147 -0.12 -9.60 -8.53
CA ARG A 147 0.14 -10.79 -9.37
C ARG A 147 -1.12 -11.30 -10.04
N MET A 148 -2.29 -11.19 -9.38
CA MET A 148 -3.58 -11.49 -10.02
C MET A 148 -3.89 -10.48 -11.14
N LEU A 149 -3.54 -9.20 -10.95
CA LEU A 149 -3.70 -8.17 -11.98
C LEU A 149 -2.80 -8.45 -13.20
N ASP A 150 -1.54 -8.82 -12.97
CA ASP A 150 -0.56 -9.13 -14.03
C ASP A 150 -0.72 -10.53 -14.65
N GLY A 151 -1.56 -11.38 -14.11
CA GLY A 151 -1.86 -12.72 -14.57
C GLY A 151 -3.27 -12.85 -15.17
N PRO A 152 -4.24 -13.43 -14.43
CA PRO A 152 -5.57 -13.74 -14.94
C PRO A 152 -6.33 -12.56 -15.55
N PHE A 153 -6.18 -11.34 -15.01
CA PHE A 153 -6.85 -10.17 -15.57
C PHE A 153 -6.18 -9.67 -16.87
N CYS A 154 -4.86 -9.76 -16.98
CA CYS A 154 -4.17 -9.51 -18.25
C CYS A 154 -4.62 -10.49 -19.34
N LYS A 155 -4.76 -11.77 -19.00
CA LYS A 155 -5.27 -12.80 -19.91
C LYS A 155 -6.69 -12.50 -20.38
N LEU A 156 -7.56 -12.05 -19.49
CA LEU A 156 -8.94 -11.63 -19.85
C LEU A 156 -8.96 -10.51 -20.88
N LYS A 157 -8.00 -9.56 -20.81
CA LYS A 157 -7.83 -8.45 -21.80
C LYS A 157 -7.13 -8.88 -23.08
N GLY A 158 -6.67 -10.13 -23.19
CA GLY A 158 -5.80 -10.57 -24.28
C GLY A 158 -4.39 -9.97 -24.24
N ASN A 159 -3.98 -9.41 -23.13
CA ASN A 159 -2.64 -8.87 -22.92
C ASN A 159 -1.66 -10.00 -22.57
N LYS A 160 -0.36 -9.74 -22.76
CA LYS A 160 0.69 -10.64 -22.29
C LYS A 160 0.64 -10.71 -20.76
N GLU A 161 0.49 -11.92 -20.22
CA GLU A 161 0.56 -12.17 -18.77
C GLU A 161 1.98 -11.94 -18.23
N HIS A 162 2.07 -11.61 -16.94
CA HIS A 162 3.33 -11.47 -16.20
C HIS A 162 4.34 -10.45 -16.78
N ARG A 163 3.85 -9.37 -17.41
CA ARG A 163 4.69 -8.30 -17.96
C ARG A 163 5.60 -7.67 -16.92
N MET A 164 5.11 -7.55 -15.68
CA MET A 164 5.80 -6.88 -14.59
C MET A 164 6.75 -7.82 -13.83
N THR A 165 6.66 -9.13 -14.07
CA THR A 165 7.41 -10.16 -13.35
C THR A 165 8.28 -11.04 -14.25
N SER A 166 8.17 -10.92 -15.57
CA SER A 166 8.80 -11.88 -16.50
C SER A 166 10.18 -11.48 -17.02
N ASN A 167 10.65 -10.26 -16.75
CA ASN A 167 11.89 -9.74 -17.33
C ASN A 167 13.15 -10.19 -16.55
N TYR A 168 12.97 -10.71 -15.32
CA TYR A 168 14.06 -11.13 -14.44
C TYR A 168 13.75 -12.47 -13.80
N PRO A 169 14.76 -13.26 -13.36
CA PRO A 169 14.56 -14.49 -12.62
C PRO A 169 13.71 -14.25 -11.36
N GLN A 170 12.70 -15.08 -11.14
CA GLN A 170 11.78 -14.93 -10.00
C GLN A 170 12.52 -14.92 -8.66
N ALA A 171 13.59 -15.69 -8.53
CA ALA A 171 14.40 -15.71 -7.32
C ALA A 171 15.04 -14.36 -6.99
N ASP A 172 15.48 -13.61 -8.01
CA ASP A 172 16.08 -12.28 -7.82
C ASP A 172 15.01 -11.25 -7.43
N ILE A 173 13.82 -11.32 -8.04
CA ILE A 173 12.67 -10.50 -7.67
C ILE A 173 12.30 -10.75 -6.20
N GLU A 174 12.18 -12.01 -5.79
CA GLU A 174 11.83 -12.37 -4.40
C GLU A 174 12.90 -11.93 -3.40
N LYS A 175 14.16 -12.06 -3.75
CA LYS A 175 15.28 -11.57 -2.91
C LYS A 175 15.21 -10.06 -2.74
N MET A 176 14.99 -9.30 -3.80
CA MET A 176 14.85 -7.85 -3.75
C MET A 176 13.58 -7.44 -3.01
N ASN A 177 12.45 -8.11 -3.21
CA ASN A 177 11.22 -7.92 -2.47
C ASN A 177 11.42 -8.11 -0.95
N ALA A 178 12.13 -9.17 -0.56
CA ALA A 178 12.41 -9.45 0.85
C ALA A 178 13.30 -8.38 1.48
N LEU A 179 14.33 -7.93 0.77
CA LEU A 179 15.24 -6.86 1.19
C LEU A 179 14.48 -5.55 1.40
N THR A 180 13.76 -5.08 0.37
CA THR A 180 13.04 -3.81 0.41
C THR A 180 11.87 -3.83 1.39
N TYR A 181 11.16 -4.96 1.53
CA TYR A 181 10.10 -5.10 2.52
C TYR A 181 10.64 -4.96 3.95
N LYS A 182 11.68 -5.71 4.29
CA LYS A 182 12.26 -5.72 5.65
C LYS A 182 13.02 -4.43 5.97
N GLY A 183 13.74 -3.89 4.99
CA GLY A 183 14.60 -2.74 5.17
C GLY A 183 13.92 -1.39 4.96
N ILE A 184 12.85 -1.32 4.18
CA ILE A 184 12.21 -0.04 3.82
C ILE A 184 10.69 -0.09 4.02
N ASN A 185 9.92 -0.89 3.23
CA ASN A 185 8.47 -0.77 3.18
C ASN A 185 7.78 -0.96 4.53
N ASN A 186 8.16 -1.98 5.29
CA ASN A 186 7.66 -2.22 6.64
C ASN A 186 8.49 -1.49 7.70
N CYS A 187 9.76 -1.20 7.38
CA CYS A 187 10.69 -0.59 8.32
C CYS A 187 10.30 0.84 8.70
N VAL A 188 9.81 1.66 7.75
CA VAL A 188 9.30 3.01 8.06
C VAL A 188 8.18 2.98 9.10
N TYR A 189 7.36 1.95 9.12
CA TYR A 189 6.33 1.74 10.16
C TYR A 189 6.94 1.27 11.49
N ARG A 190 7.99 0.44 11.44
CA ARG A 190 8.73 0.05 12.66
C ARG A 190 9.39 1.26 13.32
N VAL A 191 9.89 2.20 12.52
CA VAL A 191 10.42 3.49 13.01
C VAL A 191 9.29 4.34 13.58
N GLY A 192 8.21 4.56 12.83
CA GLY A 192 7.14 5.50 13.19
C GLY A 192 6.31 5.08 14.40
N PHE A 193 6.10 3.78 14.58
CA PHE A 193 5.31 3.18 15.67
C PHE A 193 6.17 2.51 16.75
N ALA A 194 7.48 2.77 16.78
CA ALA A 194 8.33 2.28 17.86
C ALA A 194 7.88 2.85 19.21
N ALA A 195 7.70 1.97 20.20
CA ALA A 195 7.31 2.33 21.56
C ALA A 195 8.48 2.29 22.55
N SER A 196 9.70 2.06 22.08
CA SER A 196 10.94 2.16 22.84
C SER A 196 12.06 2.81 22.05
N GLN A 197 13.02 3.46 22.73
CA GLN A 197 14.16 4.08 22.07
C GLN A 197 15.02 3.05 21.33
N SER A 198 15.21 1.86 21.89
CA SER A 198 15.98 0.78 21.28
C SER A 198 15.35 0.25 20.00
N ALA A 199 14.01 0.02 20.00
CA ALA A 199 13.28 -0.41 18.82
C ALA A 199 13.29 0.65 17.70
N TYR A 200 13.21 1.93 18.07
CA TYR A 200 13.36 3.05 17.13
C TYR A 200 14.75 3.03 16.49
N GLN A 201 15.80 3.01 17.33
CA GLN A 201 17.18 3.10 16.87
C GLN A 201 17.56 1.93 15.95
N GLU A 202 17.27 0.69 16.35
CA GLU A 202 17.49 -0.49 15.49
C GLU A 202 16.79 -0.35 14.13
N SER A 203 15.55 0.14 14.15
CA SER A 203 14.75 0.24 12.92
C SER A 203 15.24 1.36 12.01
N VAL A 204 15.60 2.53 12.54
CA VAL A 204 16.08 3.64 11.72
C VAL A 204 17.46 3.37 11.14
N GLU A 205 18.36 2.73 11.88
CA GLU A 205 19.67 2.30 11.37
C GLU A 205 19.53 1.29 10.22
N ARG A 206 18.64 0.30 10.37
CA ARG A 206 18.33 -0.66 9.30
C ARG A 206 17.75 0.01 8.06
N LEU A 207 16.83 0.97 8.25
CA LEU A 207 16.23 1.72 7.17
C LEU A 207 17.29 2.43 6.32
N PHE A 208 18.14 3.22 6.97
CA PHE A 208 19.15 4.00 6.26
C PHE A 208 20.27 3.14 5.67
N SER A 209 20.69 2.07 6.35
CA SER A 209 21.62 1.09 5.75
C SER A 209 21.07 0.46 4.48
N THR A 210 19.74 0.21 4.43
CA THR A 210 19.11 -0.35 3.22
C THR A 210 18.98 0.72 2.13
N LEU A 211 18.67 1.96 2.46
CA LEU A 211 18.68 3.07 1.49
C LEU A 211 20.07 3.31 0.91
N ASP A 212 21.12 3.32 1.74
CA ASP A 212 22.51 3.47 1.29
C ASP A 212 22.91 2.30 0.35
N TYR A 213 22.47 1.07 0.65
CA TYR A 213 22.69 -0.06 -0.25
C TYR A 213 21.97 0.13 -1.60
N LEU A 214 20.71 0.62 -1.60
CA LEU A 214 19.98 0.89 -2.85
C LEU A 214 20.62 2.03 -3.64
N GLU A 215 21.10 3.08 -2.97
CA GLU A 215 21.83 4.19 -3.63
C GLU A 215 23.02 3.67 -4.42
N ASN A 216 23.80 2.74 -3.83
CA ASN A 216 24.95 2.15 -4.48
C ASN A 216 24.60 1.27 -5.67
N ILE A 217 23.56 0.42 -5.57
CA ILE A 217 23.18 -0.45 -6.71
C ILE A 217 22.52 0.31 -7.86
N LEU A 218 21.95 1.47 -7.59
CA LEU A 218 21.34 2.35 -8.59
C LEU A 218 22.35 3.29 -9.27
N GLU A 219 23.61 3.24 -8.89
CA GLU A 219 24.69 3.97 -9.57
C GLU A 219 24.85 3.50 -11.02
N ASP A 220 24.78 2.18 -11.23
CA ASP A 220 25.00 1.54 -12.54
C ASP A 220 23.71 0.95 -13.14
N LYS A 221 22.53 1.16 -12.52
CA LYS A 221 21.27 0.58 -12.97
C LYS A 221 20.15 1.61 -13.05
N ASN A 222 19.31 1.46 -14.05
CA ASN A 222 18.11 2.28 -14.20
C ASN A 222 17.03 1.90 -13.17
N PHE A 223 16.90 0.59 -12.85
CA PHE A 223 15.94 0.03 -11.91
C PHE A 223 16.63 -1.03 -11.02
N LEU A 224 15.93 -1.53 -9.99
CA LEU A 224 16.54 -2.36 -8.95
C LEU A 224 17.27 -3.61 -9.47
N LEU A 225 16.81 -4.22 -10.55
CA LEU A 225 17.43 -5.42 -11.12
C LEU A 225 18.13 -5.19 -12.47
N GLY A 226 17.95 -4.04 -13.13
CA GLY A 226 18.58 -3.73 -14.42
C GLY A 226 17.92 -2.56 -15.15
N ASP A 227 17.70 -2.68 -16.46
CA ASP A 227 17.26 -1.59 -17.33
C ASP A 227 15.74 -1.43 -17.46
N GLU A 228 14.98 -2.44 -17.05
CA GLU A 228 13.51 -2.43 -17.09
C GLU A 228 12.93 -2.56 -15.68
N PRO A 229 11.81 -1.86 -15.37
CA PRO A 229 11.17 -1.99 -14.07
C PRO A 229 10.48 -3.35 -13.91
N CYS A 230 10.52 -3.89 -12.70
CA CYS A 230 9.88 -5.14 -12.33
C CYS A 230 8.99 -5.02 -11.09
N GLU A 231 8.44 -6.12 -10.62
CA GLU A 231 7.61 -6.16 -9.41
C GLU A 231 8.28 -5.49 -8.20
N ALA A 232 9.60 -5.66 -8.03
CA ALA A 232 10.29 -5.11 -6.88
C ALA A 232 10.29 -3.58 -6.85
N ASP A 233 10.42 -2.95 -8.03
CA ASP A 233 10.35 -1.50 -8.18
C ASP A 233 8.97 -0.97 -7.79
N TRP A 234 7.91 -1.59 -8.30
CA TRP A 234 6.53 -1.18 -8.03
C TRP A 234 6.09 -1.46 -6.59
N ARG A 235 6.71 -2.44 -5.93
CA ARG A 235 6.48 -2.68 -4.49
C ARG A 235 7.18 -1.66 -3.60
N LEU A 236 8.32 -1.14 -4.03
CA LEU A 236 9.11 -0.14 -3.31
C LEU A 236 8.57 1.28 -3.53
N PHE A 237 8.24 1.64 -4.77
CA PHE A 237 7.84 2.98 -5.21
C PHE A 237 6.85 3.71 -4.28
N PRO A 238 5.72 3.10 -3.84
CA PRO A 238 4.75 3.78 -2.99
C PRO A 238 5.33 4.25 -1.65
N THR A 239 6.37 3.59 -1.14
CA THR A 239 7.05 4.02 0.08
C THR A 239 7.97 5.21 -0.21
N LEU A 240 8.74 5.15 -1.29
CA LEU A 240 9.68 6.22 -1.63
C LEU A 240 8.97 7.55 -1.92
N VAL A 241 7.86 7.53 -2.68
CA VAL A 241 7.10 8.75 -3.03
C VAL A 241 6.48 9.44 -1.80
N ARG A 242 6.33 8.72 -0.68
CA ARG A 242 5.83 9.25 0.61
C ARG A 242 6.95 9.66 1.58
N PHE A 243 8.20 9.40 1.22
CA PHE A 243 9.29 9.45 2.20
C PHE A 243 9.48 10.86 2.78
N ASP A 244 9.75 11.84 1.94
CA ASP A 244 10.06 13.20 2.39
C ASP A 244 8.85 13.95 2.93
N THR A 245 7.63 13.64 2.44
CA THR A 245 6.40 14.30 2.90
C THR A 245 5.83 13.67 4.18
N VAL A 246 6.03 12.38 4.40
CA VAL A 246 5.43 11.65 5.52
C VAL A 246 6.48 11.04 6.43
N TYR A 247 7.27 10.10 5.95
CA TYR A 247 8.09 9.27 6.84
C TYR A 247 9.22 10.05 7.49
N TYR A 248 9.81 11.00 6.78
CA TYR A 248 10.83 11.89 7.32
C TYR A 248 10.31 12.70 8.52
N TYR A 249 9.18 13.36 8.40
CA TYR A 249 8.63 14.21 9.46
C TYR A 249 7.79 13.42 10.46
N HIS A 250 6.76 12.72 9.98
CA HIS A 250 5.74 12.12 10.83
C HIS A 250 6.25 10.86 11.54
N PHE A 251 6.99 10.00 10.84
CA PHE A 251 7.55 8.77 11.39
C PHE A 251 8.99 8.91 11.91
N LYS A 252 9.55 10.12 11.90
CA LYS A 252 10.91 10.40 12.38
C LYS A 252 12.00 9.60 11.66
N CYS A 253 11.79 9.23 10.38
CA CYS A 253 12.80 8.61 9.52
C CYS A 253 13.76 9.71 9.00
N ASN A 254 14.49 10.40 9.90
CA ASN A 254 15.02 11.73 9.64
C ASN A 254 16.54 11.88 9.74
N PHE A 255 17.33 10.82 9.54
CA PHE A 255 18.77 10.97 9.38
C PHE A 255 19.10 11.79 8.12
N LYS A 256 18.41 11.51 7.03
CA LYS A 256 18.64 12.13 5.73
C LYS A 256 17.33 12.13 4.93
N LYS A 257 17.06 13.18 4.16
CA LYS A 257 15.93 13.18 3.21
C LYS A 257 16.21 12.25 2.05
N LEU A 258 15.14 11.68 1.48
CA LEU A 258 15.27 10.86 0.27
C LEU A 258 15.83 11.68 -0.89
N SER A 259 15.39 12.94 -1.02
CA SER A 259 15.88 13.90 -2.02
C SER A 259 17.39 14.21 -1.94
N SER A 260 18.08 13.78 -0.87
CA SER A 260 19.55 13.88 -0.76
C SER A 260 20.28 12.66 -1.33
N TYR A 261 19.55 11.60 -1.75
CA TYR A 261 20.11 10.43 -2.42
C TYR A 261 19.99 10.65 -3.94
N VAL A 262 21.10 10.81 -4.63
CA VAL A 262 21.15 11.21 -6.04
C VAL A 262 20.57 10.12 -6.95
N ASN A 263 21.02 8.88 -6.75
CA ASN A 263 20.61 7.75 -7.61
C ASN A 263 19.17 7.31 -7.32
N ILE A 264 18.77 7.29 -6.04
CA ILE A 264 17.39 6.98 -5.65
C ILE A 264 16.44 8.07 -6.15
N SER A 265 16.81 9.36 -6.09
CA SER A 265 15.99 10.45 -6.63
C SER A 265 15.80 10.31 -8.14
N SER A 266 16.89 10.07 -8.89
CA SER A 266 16.82 9.83 -10.33
C SER A 266 16.00 8.58 -10.70
N TYR A 267 16.10 7.53 -9.91
CA TYR A 267 15.31 6.31 -10.04
C TYR A 267 13.81 6.58 -9.79
N LEU A 268 13.48 7.35 -8.74
CA LEU A 268 12.11 7.74 -8.43
C LEU A 268 11.49 8.57 -9.58
N ASP A 269 12.25 9.52 -10.12
CA ASP A 269 11.83 10.33 -11.26
C ASP A 269 11.57 9.45 -12.51
N ARG A 270 12.44 8.46 -12.78
CA ARG A 270 12.20 7.52 -13.88
C ARG A 270 10.89 6.76 -13.73
N LEU A 271 10.58 6.27 -12.52
CA LEU A 271 9.33 5.54 -12.24
C LEU A 271 8.09 6.45 -12.37
N ILE A 272 8.15 7.67 -11.84
CA ILE A 272 7.04 8.65 -11.92
C ILE A 272 6.71 8.99 -13.38
N ASN A 273 7.73 9.11 -14.25
CA ASN A 273 7.57 9.44 -15.64
C ASN A 273 7.08 8.28 -16.54
N ILE A 274 6.95 7.07 -15.99
CA ILE A 274 6.26 6.00 -16.73
C ILE A 274 4.77 6.37 -16.87
N PRO A 275 4.22 6.27 -18.10
CA PRO A 275 2.84 6.67 -18.37
C PRO A 275 1.84 6.13 -17.35
N LYS A 276 0.91 6.97 -16.89
CA LYS A 276 -0.15 6.71 -15.91
C LYS A 276 0.32 6.56 -14.45
N VAL A 277 1.62 6.50 -14.16
CA VAL A 277 2.10 6.30 -12.78
C VAL A 277 1.87 7.56 -11.94
N ALA A 278 2.22 8.74 -12.44
CA ALA A 278 2.01 10.00 -11.72
C ALA A 278 0.53 10.21 -11.32
N GLU A 279 -0.41 9.79 -12.17
CA GLU A 279 -1.86 9.91 -11.93
C GLU A 279 -2.35 9.05 -10.74
N THR A 280 -1.56 8.06 -10.31
CA THR A 280 -1.89 7.21 -9.16
C THR A 280 -1.54 7.86 -7.81
N ILE A 281 -0.84 9.00 -7.83
CA ILE A 281 -0.40 9.71 -6.63
C ILE A 281 -1.45 10.75 -6.23
N ASN A 282 -1.96 10.67 -5.01
CA ASN A 282 -2.84 11.68 -4.45
C ASN A 282 -2.23 12.24 -3.15
N ASN A 283 -1.54 13.35 -3.28
CA ASN A 283 -0.81 13.98 -2.18
C ASN A 283 -1.74 14.46 -1.05
N ASN A 284 -2.93 14.96 -1.36
CA ASN A 284 -3.88 15.43 -0.35
C ASN A 284 -4.34 14.26 0.53
N HIS A 285 -4.76 13.15 -0.07
CA HIS A 285 -5.12 11.95 0.68
C HIS A 285 -3.95 11.41 1.52
N ILE A 286 -2.72 11.45 0.98
CA ILE A 286 -1.52 11.00 1.71
C ILE A 286 -1.31 11.86 2.95
N VAL A 287 -1.29 13.17 2.82
CA VAL A 287 -1.02 14.09 3.93
C VAL A 287 -2.13 14.02 4.97
N ASP A 288 -3.39 14.11 4.55
CA ASP A 288 -4.54 14.10 5.46
C ASP A 288 -4.62 12.79 6.25
N HIS A 289 -4.38 11.65 5.58
CA HIS A 289 -4.36 10.37 6.29
C HIS A 289 -3.31 10.34 7.40
N TYR A 290 -2.05 10.55 7.04
CA TYR A 290 -0.97 10.36 8.00
C TYR A 290 -1.01 11.37 9.15
N TYR A 291 -1.24 12.64 8.85
CA TYR A 291 -1.19 13.68 9.87
C TYR A 291 -2.48 13.80 10.70
N LEU A 292 -3.64 13.41 10.15
CA LEU A 292 -4.93 13.57 10.84
C LEU A 292 -5.49 12.26 11.42
N SER A 293 -4.96 11.07 11.02
CA SER A 293 -5.46 9.79 11.53
C SER A 293 -4.62 9.17 12.64
N HIS A 294 -3.34 9.52 12.77
CA HIS A 294 -2.43 8.89 13.73
C HIS A 294 -2.32 9.71 15.02
N GLN A 295 -3.40 9.70 15.82
CA GLN A 295 -3.49 10.46 17.09
C GLN A 295 -2.38 10.10 18.09
N GLU A 296 -1.87 8.86 18.07
CA GLU A 296 -0.77 8.40 18.92
C GLU A 296 0.55 9.13 18.62
N ILE A 297 0.74 9.59 17.37
CA ILE A 297 1.97 10.26 16.91
C ILE A 297 1.76 11.77 16.82
N ASN A 298 0.58 12.19 16.37
CA ASN A 298 0.25 13.59 16.07
C ASN A 298 -1.13 13.97 16.64
N PRO A 299 -1.28 14.09 17.95
CA PRO A 299 -2.57 14.26 18.62
C PRO A 299 -3.31 15.53 18.23
N PHE A 300 -2.62 16.57 17.76
CA PHE A 300 -3.19 17.86 17.39
C PHE A 300 -3.40 18.04 15.89
N GLY A 301 -3.12 17.04 15.06
CA GLY A 301 -3.30 17.11 13.61
C GLY A 301 -2.41 18.16 12.91
N ILE A 302 -1.24 18.50 13.47
CA ILE A 302 -0.35 19.51 12.89
C ILE A 302 0.34 18.96 11.64
N ILE A 303 0.21 19.67 10.52
CA ILE A 303 0.95 19.39 9.28
C ILE A 303 2.16 20.32 9.22
N PRO A 304 3.39 19.80 9.21
CA PRO A 304 4.60 20.62 9.18
C PRO A 304 4.66 21.53 7.94
N ILE A 305 5.13 22.76 8.10
CA ILE A 305 5.19 23.73 7.01
C ILE A 305 6.12 23.29 5.87
N GLY A 306 7.14 22.46 6.17
CA GLY A 306 8.03 21.85 5.18
C GLY A 306 7.30 20.89 4.25
N VAL A 307 6.27 20.18 4.74
CA VAL A 307 5.41 19.32 3.91
C VAL A 307 4.55 20.16 2.97
N GLN A 308 3.94 21.23 3.47
CA GLN A 308 3.12 22.14 2.65
C GLN A 308 3.92 22.75 1.50
N LYS A 309 5.19 23.12 1.74
CA LYS A 309 6.10 23.63 0.70
C LYS A 309 6.46 22.58 -0.35
N LEU A 310 6.59 21.29 0.02
CA LEU A 310 6.86 20.21 -0.93
C LEU A 310 5.67 19.92 -1.85
N LEU A 311 4.45 20.20 -1.38
CA LEU A 311 3.21 19.97 -2.17
C LEU A 311 2.87 21.13 -3.11
N SER A 312 3.45 22.34 -2.88
CA SER A 312 3.20 23.52 -3.69
C SER A 312 4.18 23.73 -4.84
N ASN A 313 5.22 22.92 -4.94
CA ASN A 313 6.18 22.87 -6.03
C ASN A 313 5.87 21.73 -6.99
#